data_1421a3685d2e11289412d1919a3cd0a1
#
_entry.id   1421a3685d2e11289412d1919a3cd0a1
#
_cell.length_a   1.000
_cell.length_b   1.000
_cell.length_c   1.000
_cell.angle_alpha   90.00
_cell.angle_beta   90.00
_cell.angle_gamma   90.00
#
_symmetry.space_group_name_H-M   'P 1'
#
loop_
_entity.id
_entity.type
_entity.pdbx_description
1 polymer ?
#
loop_
_entity_poly.entity_id
_entity_poly.type
_entity_poly.pdbx_seq_one_letter_code
_entity_poly.pdbx_strand_id
1 'polypeptide(L)'
;MRSAVNTTMDPALKNTTLPFIGRCLKSMGMEATRDGDSYYVDLGFESNMVIGFRRGMISITVIMPAGWDEIDEQLFLASMTMASTTLTKVFLCPEGEEMYIWFSAECFCKTRGEFEGIFDALFKQLMKSVRRFVEIRDSVAEPMQAESIAAFMMHQAETQQPS
;
A
#
# COMPACT_ATOMS: atom_id res chain seq x y z
N MET A 1 -6.77 -37.42 0.68
CA MET A 1 -5.45 -36.84 0.32
C MET A 1 -5.70 -35.72 -0.69
N ARG A 2 -5.63 -34.46 -0.26
CA ARG A 2 -5.68 -33.29 -1.17
C ARG A 2 -4.26 -33.04 -1.63
N SER A 3 -3.98 -33.30 -2.90
CA SER A 3 -2.74 -32.94 -3.56
C SER A 3 -2.61 -31.40 -3.49
N ALA A 4 -1.61 -30.91 -2.75
CA ALA A 4 -1.24 -29.51 -2.80
C ALA A 4 -0.76 -29.24 -4.24
N VAL A 5 -1.57 -28.53 -5.01
CA VAL A 5 -1.17 -27.99 -6.31
C VAL A 5 -0.07 -26.99 -6.01
N ASN A 6 1.15 -27.43 -6.19
CA ASN A 6 2.34 -26.59 -6.08
C ASN A 6 2.35 -25.69 -7.33
N THR A 7 1.64 -24.57 -7.26
CA THR A 7 1.57 -23.58 -8.35
C THR A 7 2.84 -22.75 -8.31
N THR A 8 3.96 -23.37 -8.61
CA THR A 8 5.18 -22.64 -8.93
C THR A 8 4.97 -22.01 -10.31
N MET A 9 5.03 -20.69 -10.37
CA MET A 9 5.02 -19.97 -11.65
C MET A 9 6.13 -20.48 -12.55
N ASP A 10 5.84 -20.62 -13.84
CA ASP A 10 6.80 -21.03 -14.86
C ASP A 10 8.04 -20.11 -14.79
N PRO A 11 9.24 -20.65 -14.56
CA PRO A 11 10.48 -19.86 -14.54
C PRO A 11 10.70 -19.05 -15.82
N ALA A 12 10.23 -19.55 -16.97
CA ALA A 12 10.34 -18.84 -18.26
C ALA A 12 9.48 -17.57 -18.26
N LEU A 13 8.27 -17.62 -17.70
CA LEU A 13 7.40 -16.45 -17.57
C LEU A 13 8.06 -15.37 -16.68
N LYS A 14 8.60 -15.77 -15.54
CA LYS A 14 9.31 -14.90 -14.63
C LYS A 14 10.50 -14.20 -15.28
N ASN A 15 11.33 -14.95 -15.99
CA ASN A 15 12.53 -14.44 -16.68
C ASN A 15 12.21 -13.45 -17.79
N THR A 16 11.04 -13.51 -18.39
CA THR A 16 10.61 -12.55 -19.43
C THR A 16 9.87 -11.35 -18.86
N THR A 17 9.15 -11.54 -17.77
CA THR A 17 8.30 -10.48 -17.16
C THR A 17 9.11 -9.51 -16.30
N LEU A 18 10.12 -9.97 -15.55
CA LEU A 18 10.95 -9.08 -14.73
C LEU A 18 11.65 -7.97 -15.55
N PRO A 19 12.32 -8.26 -16.69
CA PRO A 19 12.89 -7.19 -17.51
C PRO A 19 11.84 -6.21 -18.06
N PHE A 20 10.61 -6.67 -18.31
CA PHE A 20 9.52 -5.80 -18.73
C PHE A 20 9.15 -4.82 -17.59
N ILE A 21 8.96 -5.31 -16.36
CA ILE A 21 8.68 -4.47 -15.19
C ILE A 21 9.75 -3.39 -15.03
N GLY A 22 11.03 -3.75 -15.09
CA GLY A 22 12.14 -2.81 -14.98
C GLY A 22 12.10 -1.70 -16.04
N ARG A 23 11.73 -2.04 -17.30
CA ARG A 23 11.55 -1.03 -18.35
C ARG A 23 10.35 -0.12 -18.08
N CYS A 24 9.24 -0.66 -17.61
CA CYS A 24 8.06 0.13 -17.25
C CYS A 24 8.39 1.13 -16.13
N LEU A 25 9.03 0.70 -15.06
CA LEU A 25 9.44 1.57 -13.96
C LEU A 25 10.36 2.69 -14.44
N LYS A 26 11.35 2.35 -15.26
CA LYS A 26 12.25 3.35 -15.87
C LYS A 26 11.50 4.33 -16.77
N SER A 27 10.52 3.88 -17.56
CA SER A 27 9.72 4.77 -18.41
C SER A 27 8.81 5.71 -17.61
N MET A 28 8.45 5.34 -16.38
CA MET A 28 7.72 6.17 -15.43
C MET A 28 8.64 7.12 -14.64
N GLY A 29 9.95 7.11 -14.91
CA GLY A 29 10.93 7.93 -14.18
C GLY A 29 11.23 7.42 -12.77
N MET A 30 10.91 6.17 -12.47
CA MET A 30 11.15 5.55 -11.16
C MET A 30 12.51 4.87 -11.13
N GLU A 31 13.30 5.20 -10.10
CA GLU A 31 14.53 4.46 -9.80
C GLU A 31 14.18 3.21 -9.01
N ALA A 32 14.52 2.06 -9.57
CA ALA A 32 14.20 0.77 -8.99
C ALA A 32 15.45 -0.09 -8.79
N THR A 33 15.59 -0.68 -7.63
CA THR A 33 16.62 -1.67 -7.31
C THR A 33 16.02 -3.06 -7.46
N ARG A 34 16.70 -3.93 -8.21
CA ARG A 34 16.29 -5.32 -8.33
C ARG A 34 16.97 -6.17 -7.26
N ASP A 35 16.16 -6.94 -6.54
CA ASP A 35 16.62 -7.99 -5.63
C ASP A 35 15.85 -9.29 -5.92
N GLY A 36 16.57 -10.29 -6.38
CA GLY A 36 16.03 -11.59 -6.76
C GLY A 36 14.89 -11.48 -7.78
N ASP A 37 13.69 -11.78 -7.32
CA ASP A 37 12.45 -11.83 -8.10
C ASP A 37 11.58 -10.59 -7.97
N SER A 38 12.12 -9.53 -7.38
CA SER A 38 11.38 -8.31 -7.09
C SER A 38 12.16 -7.06 -7.48
N TYR A 39 11.42 -5.99 -7.74
CA TYR A 39 11.91 -4.62 -7.83
C TYR A 39 11.43 -3.83 -6.62
N TYR A 40 12.33 -3.05 -6.06
CA TYR A 40 12.08 -2.14 -4.94
C TYR A 40 12.23 -0.71 -5.44
N VAL A 41 11.23 0.12 -5.15
CA VAL A 41 11.20 1.54 -5.48
C VAL A 41 11.02 2.31 -4.19
N ASP A 42 11.95 3.20 -3.88
CA ASP A 42 11.79 4.16 -2.80
C ASP A 42 10.83 5.26 -3.25
N LEU A 43 9.74 5.44 -2.51
CA LEU A 43 8.73 6.47 -2.77
C LEU A 43 8.95 7.72 -1.90
N GLY A 44 9.97 7.71 -1.04
CA GLY A 44 10.19 8.74 -0.03
C GLY A 44 9.28 8.60 1.19
N PHE A 45 9.56 9.38 2.25
CA PHE A 45 8.79 9.36 3.49
C PHE A 45 8.61 7.96 4.09
N GLU A 46 9.68 7.16 4.09
CA GLU A 46 9.70 5.77 4.59
C GLU A 46 8.73 4.82 3.86
N SER A 47 8.25 5.24 2.68
CA SER A 47 7.33 4.47 1.87
C SER A 47 8.04 3.78 0.73
N ASN A 48 7.69 2.54 0.47
CA ASN A 48 8.32 1.71 -0.54
C ASN A 48 7.27 1.04 -1.43
N MET A 49 7.62 0.80 -2.69
CA MET A 49 6.84 -0.06 -3.56
C MET A 49 7.66 -1.29 -3.93
N VAL A 50 7.04 -2.45 -3.83
CA VAL A 50 7.62 -3.73 -4.20
C VAL A 50 6.82 -4.34 -5.33
N ILE A 51 7.47 -4.67 -6.43
CA ILE A 51 6.84 -5.35 -7.57
C ILE A 51 7.61 -6.64 -7.84
N GLY A 52 6.94 -7.75 -7.79
CA GLY A 52 7.61 -9.03 -8.00
C GLY A 52 6.70 -10.24 -8.00
N PHE A 53 7.34 -11.39 -7.90
CA PHE A 53 6.66 -12.67 -7.86
C PHE A 53 6.56 -13.16 -6.42
N ARG A 54 5.33 -13.39 -5.97
CA ARG A 54 5.06 -13.92 -4.64
C ARG A 54 4.05 -15.07 -4.74
N ARG A 55 4.42 -16.24 -4.26
CA ARG A 55 3.53 -17.43 -4.22
C ARG A 55 2.89 -17.76 -5.58
N GLY A 56 3.64 -17.62 -6.66
CA GLY A 56 3.14 -17.92 -8.01
C GLY A 56 2.26 -16.83 -8.64
N MET A 57 2.13 -15.69 -7.97
CA MET A 57 1.40 -14.51 -8.46
C MET A 57 2.37 -13.35 -8.66
N ILE A 58 2.02 -12.47 -9.57
CA ILE A 58 2.65 -11.15 -9.68
C ILE A 58 1.94 -10.25 -8.71
N SER A 59 2.70 -9.57 -7.85
CA SER A 59 2.17 -8.61 -6.89
C SER A 59 2.81 -7.24 -7.07
N ILE A 60 2.00 -6.21 -6.90
CA ILE A 60 2.46 -4.83 -6.75
C ILE A 60 1.98 -4.41 -5.35
N THR A 61 2.92 -4.06 -4.49
CA THR A 61 2.62 -3.70 -3.10
C THR A 61 3.25 -2.35 -2.77
N VAL A 62 2.45 -1.43 -2.26
CA VAL A 62 2.93 -0.19 -1.64
C VAL A 62 2.89 -0.37 -0.14
N ILE A 63 3.98 -0.06 0.53
CA ILE A 63 4.17 -0.14 1.97
C ILE A 63 4.44 1.27 2.46
N MET A 64 3.69 1.73 3.45
CA MET A 64 3.90 3.06 4.03
C MET A 64 3.67 3.01 5.53
N PRO A 65 4.35 3.89 6.31
CA PRO A 65 4.10 4.00 7.74
C PRO A 65 2.63 4.34 7.99
N ALA A 66 2.06 3.75 9.01
CA ALA A 66 0.68 4.01 9.37
C ALA A 66 0.49 5.46 9.85
N GLY A 67 1.48 6.04 10.50
CA GLY A 67 1.54 7.46 10.86
C GLY A 67 0.60 7.89 11.98
N TRP A 68 -0.03 6.92 12.67
CA TRP A 68 -0.95 7.16 13.78
C TRP A 68 -0.66 6.24 14.96
N ASP A 69 -0.84 6.78 16.16
CA ASP A 69 -0.57 6.07 17.40
C ASP A 69 -1.70 5.10 17.80
N GLU A 70 -2.89 5.20 17.17
CA GLU A 70 -4.06 4.40 17.52
C GLU A 70 -4.42 3.38 16.43
N ILE A 71 -4.22 2.09 16.74
CA ILE A 71 -4.48 0.96 15.83
C ILE A 71 -5.93 0.93 15.34
N ASP A 72 -6.90 1.30 16.19
CA ASP A 72 -8.33 1.24 15.85
C ASP A 72 -8.72 2.22 14.73
N GLU A 73 -8.14 3.42 14.72
CA GLU A 73 -8.35 4.41 13.66
C GLU A 73 -7.77 3.94 12.34
N GLN A 74 -6.60 3.32 12.38
CA GLN A 74 -5.95 2.76 11.21
C GLN A 74 -6.73 1.60 10.60
N LEU A 75 -7.27 0.70 11.44
CA LEU A 75 -8.14 -0.39 11.02
C LEU A 75 -9.43 0.14 10.39
N PHE A 76 -10.02 1.18 10.96
CA PHE A 76 -11.21 1.82 10.41
C PHE A 76 -10.93 2.40 9.02
N LEU A 77 -9.85 3.15 8.84
CA LEU A 77 -9.48 3.72 7.56
C LEU A 77 -9.09 2.67 6.51
N ALA A 78 -8.35 1.66 6.92
CA ALA A 78 -8.04 0.54 6.04
C ALA A 78 -9.32 -0.15 5.56
N SER A 79 -10.30 -0.34 6.46
CA SER A 79 -11.60 -0.92 6.14
C SER A 79 -12.42 -0.04 5.20
N MET A 80 -12.46 1.28 5.43
CA MET A 80 -13.13 2.22 4.52
C MET A 80 -12.47 2.27 3.15
N THR A 81 -11.15 2.22 3.11
CA THR A 81 -10.40 2.19 1.85
C THR A 81 -10.70 0.91 1.06
N MET A 82 -10.71 -0.24 1.73
CA MET A 82 -11.08 -1.53 1.11
C MET A 82 -12.50 -1.52 0.57
N ALA A 83 -13.45 -0.96 1.32
CA ALA A 83 -14.85 -0.86 0.87
C ALA A 83 -15.02 0.03 -0.37
N SER A 84 -14.11 0.98 -0.59
CA SER A 84 -14.16 1.92 -1.71
C SER A 84 -13.32 1.51 -2.93
N THR A 85 -12.53 0.43 -2.82
CA THR A 85 -11.60 -0.01 -3.87
C THR A 85 -11.86 -1.45 -4.27
N THR A 86 -11.70 -1.72 -5.57
CA THR A 86 -11.73 -3.07 -6.13
C THR A 86 -10.30 -3.52 -6.44
N LEU A 87 -10.02 -4.81 -6.39
CA LEU A 87 -8.74 -5.44 -6.74
C LEU A 87 -7.54 -5.08 -5.85
N THR A 88 -7.67 -4.18 -4.89
CA THR A 88 -6.60 -3.84 -3.96
C THR A 88 -6.95 -4.34 -2.56
N LYS A 89 -6.03 -5.09 -1.97
CA LYS A 89 -6.09 -5.49 -0.56
C LYS A 89 -5.37 -4.44 0.26
N VAL A 90 -5.96 -4.02 1.36
CA VAL A 90 -5.35 -3.10 2.33
C VAL A 90 -5.31 -3.79 3.67
N PHE A 91 -4.16 -3.83 4.30
CA PHE A 91 -4.01 -4.47 5.62
C PHE A 91 -2.88 -3.81 6.42
N LEU A 92 -2.97 -3.95 7.72
CA LEU A 92 -1.95 -3.52 8.65
C LEU A 92 -0.93 -4.64 8.85
N CYS A 93 0.34 -4.28 8.89
CA CYS A 93 1.43 -5.19 9.12
C CYS A 93 2.39 -4.62 10.18
N PRO A 94 2.49 -5.27 11.36
CA PRO A 94 3.47 -4.85 12.35
C PRO A 94 4.88 -5.28 11.90
N GLU A 95 5.84 -4.36 11.99
CA GLU A 95 7.26 -4.61 11.81
C GLU A 95 8.03 -4.08 13.04
N GLY A 96 8.35 -4.96 13.97
CA GLY A 96 8.95 -4.57 15.26
C GLY A 96 7.96 -3.79 16.12
N GLU A 97 8.32 -2.56 16.47
CA GLU A 97 7.46 -1.63 17.23
C GLU A 97 6.64 -0.71 16.32
N GLU A 98 6.87 -0.77 15.01
CA GLU A 98 6.22 0.09 14.03
C GLU A 98 5.06 -0.62 13.34
N MET A 99 4.08 0.18 12.91
CA MET A 99 2.91 -0.29 12.17
C MET A 99 2.96 0.27 10.75
N TYR A 100 2.83 -0.61 9.77
CA TYR A 100 2.78 -0.26 8.36
C TYR A 100 1.44 -0.61 7.75
N ILE A 101 1.04 0.18 6.76
CA ILE A 101 -0.12 -0.11 5.91
C ILE A 101 0.39 -0.63 4.58
N TRP A 102 -0.15 -1.77 4.18
CA TRP A 102 0.17 -2.42 2.93
C TRP A 102 -1.01 -2.34 1.98
N PHE A 103 -0.77 -1.81 0.81
CA PHE A 103 -1.71 -1.82 -0.32
C PHE A 103 -1.18 -2.80 -1.34
N SER A 104 -1.90 -3.88 -1.61
CA SER A 104 -1.44 -4.93 -2.50
C SER A 104 -2.45 -5.22 -3.60
N ALA A 105 -1.98 -5.20 -4.84
CA ALA A 105 -2.70 -5.70 -6.00
C ALA A 105 -1.98 -6.93 -6.54
N GLU A 106 -2.71 -8.03 -6.70
CA GLU A 106 -2.15 -9.31 -7.12
C GLU A 106 -2.89 -9.83 -8.35
N CYS A 107 -2.15 -10.41 -9.28
CA CYS A 107 -2.74 -11.05 -10.43
C CYS A 107 -2.06 -12.37 -10.79
N PHE A 108 -2.84 -13.26 -11.35
CA PHE A 108 -2.39 -14.50 -11.93
C PHE A 108 -2.26 -14.30 -13.45
N CYS A 109 -1.04 -14.48 -13.99
CA CYS A 109 -0.80 -14.40 -15.42
C CYS A 109 -0.13 -15.68 -15.87
N LYS A 110 -0.62 -16.26 -16.96
CA LYS A 110 -0.02 -17.45 -17.59
C LYS A 110 1.03 -17.05 -18.61
N THR A 111 0.91 -15.88 -19.17
CA THR A 111 1.82 -15.39 -20.21
C THR A 111 2.27 -13.96 -19.91
N ARG A 112 3.42 -13.60 -20.49
CA ARG A 112 3.92 -12.23 -20.44
C ARG A 112 2.93 -11.23 -21.06
N GLY A 113 2.32 -11.60 -22.21
CA GLY A 113 1.36 -10.72 -22.88
C GLY A 113 0.14 -10.39 -22.03
N GLU A 114 -0.40 -11.37 -21.27
CA GLU A 114 -1.46 -11.13 -20.29
C GLU A 114 -1.01 -10.13 -19.23
N PHE A 115 0.21 -10.29 -18.68
CA PHE A 115 0.72 -9.35 -17.68
C PHE A 115 0.90 -7.95 -18.27
N GLU A 116 1.50 -7.82 -19.44
CA GLU A 116 1.68 -6.52 -20.11
C GLU A 116 0.34 -5.80 -20.31
N GLY A 117 -0.71 -6.54 -20.66
CA GLY A 117 -2.05 -5.99 -20.86
C GLY A 117 -2.74 -5.48 -19.58
N ILE A 118 -2.41 -6.05 -18.42
CA ILE A 118 -3.07 -5.70 -17.16
C ILE A 118 -2.22 -4.85 -16.22
N PHE A 119 -0.90 -4.78 -16.44
CA PHE A 119 0.03 -4.11 -15.53
C PHE A 119 -0.33 -2.64 -15.27
N ASP A 120 -0.61 -1.88 -16.34
CA ASP A 120 -0.98 -0.47 -16.23
C ASP A 120 -2.29 -0.28 -15.44
N ALA A 121 -3.27 -1.14 -15.69
CA ALA A 121 -4.55 -1.10 -14.99
C ALA A 121 -4.39 -1.43 -13.50
N LEU A 122 -3.60 -2.46 -13.17
CA LEU A 122 -3.30 -2.83 -11.77
C LEU A 122 -2.55 -1.72 -11.05
N PHE A 123 -1.53 -1.16 -11.70
CA PHE A 123 -0.74 -0.06 -11.14
C PHE A 123 -1.62 1.17 -10.86
N LYS A 124 -2.43 1.59 -11.82
CA LYS A 124 -3.36 2.71 -11.66
C LYS A 124 -4.37 2.46 -10.55
N GLN A 125 -4.91 1.24 -10.46
CA GLN A 125 -5.87 0.88 -9.43
C GLN A 125 -5.22 0.90 -8.03
N LEU A 126 -4.00 0.39 -7.91
CA LEU A 126 -3.25 0.44 -6.66
C LEU A 126 -2.98 1.89 -6.22
N MET A 127 -2.48 2.72 -7.13
CA MET A 127 -2.21 4.14 -6.83
C MET A 127 -3.49 4.92 -6.50
N LYS A 128 -4.63 4.57 -7.11
CA LYS A 128 -5.93 5.13 -6.73
C LYS A 128 -6.31 4.75 -5.30
N SER A 129 -6.04 3.51 -4.88
CA SER A 129 -6.31 3.05 -3.51
C SER A 129 -5.44 3.79 -2.49
N VAL A 130 -4.15 3.94 -2.78
CA VAL A 130 -3.23 4.71 -1.92
C VAL A 130 -3.69 6.17 -1.79
N ARG A 131 -4.03 6.81 -2.90
CA ARG A 131 -4.55 8.19 -2.90
C ARG A 131 -5.84 8.29 -2.08
N ARG A 132 -6.76 7.36 -2.27
CA ARG A 132 -8.02 7.35 -1.53
C ARG A 132 -7.80 7.21 -0.02
N PHE A 133 -6.85 6.39 0.39
CA PHE A 133 -6.47 6.25 1.80
C PHE A 133 -5.96 7.60 2.35
N VAL A 134 -5.04 8.25 1.64
CA VAL A 134 -4.49 9.56 2.06
C VAL A 134 -5.60 10.61 2.17
N GLU A 135 -6.50 10.68 1.19
CA GLU A 135 -7.66 11.59 1.22
C GLU A 135 -8.56 11.35 2.44
N ILE A 136 -8.86 10.08 2.77
CA ILE A 136 -9.68 9.73 3.93
C ILE A 136 -8.94 10.12 5.21
N ARG A 137 -7.66 9.74 5.34
CA ARG A 137 -6.82 10.07 6.49
C ARG A 137 -6.82 11.59 6.74
N ASP A 138 -6.54 12.36 5.72
CA ASP A 138 -6.44 13.82 5.84
C ASP A 138 -7.79 14.45 6.18
N SER A 139 -8.90 13.91 5.65
CA SER A 139 -10.26 14.37 5.96
C SER A 139 -10.70 14.08 7.40
N VAL A 140 -10.15 13.06 8.04
CA VAL A 140 -10.47 12.69 9.44
C VAL A 140 -9.53 13.40 10.42
N ALA A 141 -8.26 13.62 10.03
CA ALA A 141 -7.28 14.27 10.89
C ALA A 141 -7.60 15.76 11.18
N GLU A 142 -8.14 16.50 10.21
CA GLU A 142 -8.47 17.92 10.38
C GLU A 142 -9.53 18.18 11.46
N PRO A 143 -10.69 17.50 11.50
CA PRO A 143 -11.69 17.68 12.55
C PRO A 143 -11.17 17.29 13.93
N MET A 144 -10.44 16.20 14.05
CA MET A 144 -9.88 15.74 15.34
C MET A 144 -8.88 16.73 15.91
N GLN A 145 -8.03 17.34 15.08
CA GLN A 145 -7.11 18.39 15.52
C GLN A 145 -7.87 19.64 15.99
N ALA A 146 -8.90 20.04 15.27
CA ALA A 146 -9.71 21.19 15.63
C ALA A 146 -10.45 20.97 16.96
N GLU A 147 -11.02 19.79 17.19
CA GLU A 147 -11.67 19.42 18.45
C GLU A 147 -10.68 19.38 19.62
N SER A 148 -9.49 18.82 19.42
CA SER A 148 -8.43 18.77 20.43
C SER A 148 -7.94 20.17 20.81
N ILE A 149 -7.77 21.06 19.84
CA ILE A 149 -7.39 22.46 20.08
C ILE A 149 -8.50 23.20 20.83
N ALA A 150 -9.76 23.02 20.44
CA ALA A 150 -10.89 23.62 21.10
C ALA A 150 -11.02 23.14 22.56
N ALA A 151 -10.89 21.84 22.82
CA ALA A 151 -10.91 21.26 24.16
C ALA A 151 -9.75 21.80 25.02
N PHE A 152 -8.54 21.92 24.46
CA PHE A 152 -7.38 22.48 25.15
C PHE A 152 -7.60 23.98 25.50
N MET A 153 -8.16 24.76 24.58
CA MET A 153 -8.44 26.18 24.82
C MET A 153 -9.54 26.36 25.89
N MET A 154 -10.59 25.51 25.89
CA MET A 154 -11.62 25.54 26.91
C MET A 154 -11.06 25.19 28.29
N HIS A 155 -10.20 24.21 28.40
CA HIS A 155 -9.58 23.84 29.68
C HIS A 155 -8.66 24.93 30.23
N GLN A 156 -7.96 25.67 29.38
CA GLN A 156 -7.15 26.81 29.79
C GLN A 156 -8.02 28.00 30.28
N ALA A 157 -9.17 28.23 29.64
CA ALA A 157 -10.08 29.29 30.05
C ALA A 157 -10.70 29.01 31.43
N GLU A 158 -11.03 27.76 31.75
CA GLU A 158 -11.54 27.35 33.06
C GLU A 158 -10.49 27.48 34.18
N THR A 159 -9.23 27.26 33.90
CA THR A 159 -8.13 27.35 34.89
C THR A 159 -7.66 28.78 35.16
N GLN A 160 -8.07 29.76 34.36
CA GLN A 160 -7.69 31.17 34.50
C GLN A 160 -8.78 32.05 35.12
N GLN A 161 -9.91 31.52 35.61
CA GLN A 161 -10.87 32.32 36.36
C GLN A 161 -10.33 32.63 37.76
N PRO A 162 -10.07 33.89 38.10
CA PRO A 162 -9.62 34.27 39.43
C PRO A 162 -10.77 34.10 40.44
N SER A 163 -10.44 33.52 41.57
CA SER A 163 -11.31 33.37 42.74
C SER A 163 -11.68 34.69 43.35
#